data_4ac920db3b0246817c512a46bc3ccd02
#
_entry.id   4ac920db3b0246817c512a46bc3ccd02
#
_cell.length_a   1.000
_cell.length_b   1.000
_cell.length_c   1.000
_cell.angle_alpha   90.00
_cell.angle_beta   90.00
_cell.angle_gamma   90.00
#
_symmetry.space_group_name_H-M   'P 1'
#
loop_
_entity.id
_entity.type
_entity.pdbx_description
1 polymer ?
#
loop_
_entity_poly.entity_id
_entity_poly.type
_entity_poly.pdbx_seq_one_letter_code
_entity_poly.pdbx_strand_id
1 'polypeptide(L)'
;VEEYPLVKVKGSKVRREREIYRGRKAMEFINEMGKKYGMVYVMDVDGYKKNSPNLSFYKKVDAPIWIDSFPRYVEDVMDLVISGFERITLWDMKEEYLAEIKEMCEVEIFIGDDEAEEAKRKALKYGFRGIMMEKEQKGGGIEAWKIYEDEWMVRRLE
;
A
#
# COMPACT_ATOMS: atom_id res chain seq x y z
N VAL A 1 -13.60 -9.84 10.14
CA VAL A 1 -12.75 -9.64 8.95
C VAL A 1 -11.92 -8.37 9.14
N GLU A 2 -10.61 -8.48 8.97
CA GLU A 2 -9.77 -7.30 8.98
C GLU A 2 -9.99 -6.50 7.69
N GLU A 3 -10.16 -5.21 7.85
CA GLU A 3 -10.36 -4.33 6.72
C GLU A 3 -9.87 -2.91 7.04
N TYR A 4 -9.44 -2.20 6.01
CA TYR A 4 -9.01 -0.82 6.14
C TYR A 4 -9.62 0.01 5.01
N PRO A 5 -9.93 1.29 5.28
CA PRO A 5 -10.44 2.18 4.24
C PRO A 5 -9.34 2.49 3.23
N LEU A 6 -9.74 2.59 1.96
CA LEU A 6 -8.86 2.97 0.87
C LEU A 6 -9.12 4.44 0.52
N VAL A 7 -8.05 5.20 0.35
CA VAL A 7 -8.12 6.56 -0.18
C VAL A 7 -7.12 6.70 -1.32
N LYS A 8 -7.37 7.67 -2.20
CA LYS A 8 -6.43 8.02 -3.27
C LYS A 8 -5.89 9.42 -3.01
N VAL A 9 -4.57 9.57 -3.11
CA VAL A 9 -3.88 10.84 -2.87
C VAL A 9 -3.24 11.33 -4.15
N LYS A 10 -3.49 12.60 -4.47
CA LYS A 10 -2.86 13.32 -5.57
C LYS A 10 -2.48 14.72 -5.09
N GLY A 11 -1.18 15.03 -5.05
CA GLY A 11 -0.71 16.25 -4.42
C GLY A 11 -1.11 16.28 -2.96
N SER A 12 -1.78 17.36 -2.54
CA SER A 12 -2.34 17.47 -1.19
C SER A 12 -3.85 17.21 -1.16
N LYS A 13 -4.37 16.52 -2.16
CA LYS A 13 -5.79 16.14 -2.25
C LYS A 13 -5.97 14.68 -1.90
N VAL A 14 -6.98 14.40 -1.09
CA VAL A 14 -7.39 13.03 -0.73
C VAL A 14 -8.80 12.80 -1.23
N ARG A 15 -8.97 11.74 -1.99
CA ARG A 15 -10.29 11.33 -2.48
C ARG A 15 -10.72 10.03 -1.84
N ARG A 16 -11.97 9.99 -1.41
CA ARG A 16 -12.65 8.74 -1.03
C ARG A 16 -14.10 8.80 -1.48
N GLU A 17 -14.51 7.86 -2.33
CA GLU A 17 -15.82 7.85 -2.97
C GLU A 17 -16.02 9.13 -3.79
N ARG A 18 -17.01 9.95 -3.48
CA ARG A 18 -17.29 11.19 -4.16
C ARG A 18 -16.68 12.41 -3.47
N GLU A 19 -16.15 12.21 -2.27
CA GLU A 19 -15.61 13.30 -1.45
C GLU A 19 -14.14 13.56 -1.81
N ILE A 20 -13.80 14.82 -1.91
CA ILE A 20 -12.43 15.29 -2.11
C ILE A 20 -12.09 16.28 -1.01
N TYR A 21 -11.01 16.00 -0.29
CA TYR A 21 -10.50 16.87 0.76
C TYR A 21 -9.15 17.43 0.33
N ARG A 22 -8.87 18.67 0.73
CA ARG A 22 -7.64 19.37 0.32
C ARG A 22 -6.89 19.92 1.52
N GLY A 23 -5.54 19.91 1.42
CA GLY A 23 -4.67 20.52 2.41
C GLY A 23 -4.90 20.00 3.82
N ARG A 24 -5.16 20.90 4.74
CA ARG A 24 -5.37 20.57 6.15
C ARG A 24 -6.56 19.64 6.36
N LYS A 25 -7.64 19.85 5.63
CA LYS A 25 -8.83 18.98 5.72
C LYS A 25 -8.53 17.56 5.25
N ALA A 26 -7.65 17.42 4.25
CA ALA A 26 -7.21 16.11 3.77
C ALA A 26 -6.43 15.36 4.86
N MET A 27 -5.52 16.04 5.55
CA MET A 27 -4.77 15.46 6.66
C MET A 27 -5.70 15.05 7.80
N GLU A 28 -6.63 15.91 8.17
CA GLU A 28 -7.59 15.63 9.22
C GLU A 28 -8.47 14.43 8.89
N PHE A 29 -8.89 14.31 7.63
CA PHE A 29 -9.69 13.19 7.16
C PHE A 29 -8.94 11.87 7.31
N ILE A 30 -7.69 11.79 6.84
CA ILE A 30 -6.89 10.57 6.99
C ILE A 30 -6.68 10.22 8.46
N ASN A 31 -6.39 11.21 9.30
CA ASN A 31 -6.19 10.99 10.73
C ASN A 31 -7.44 10.42 11.40
N GLU A 32 -8.63 10.92 11.06
CA GLU A 32 -9.89 10.39 11.58
C GLU A 32 -10.14 8.96 11.11
N MET A 33 -9.87 8.66 9.84
CA MET A 33 -10.00 7.31 9.31
C MET A 33 -9.03 6.35 10.02
N GLY A 34 -7.80 6.81 10.30
CA GLY A 34 -6.83 6.04 11.05
C GLY A 34 -7.28 5.72 12.46
N LYS A 35 -7.92 6.66 13.13
CA LYS A 35 -8.48 6.44 14.48
C LYS A 35 -9.62 5.43 14.46
N LYS A 36 -10.47 5.51 13.44
CA LYS A 36 -11.65 4.64 13.33
C LYS A 36 -11.29 3.20 12.95
N TYR A 37 -10.36 3.02 12.03
CA TYR A 37 -10.04 1.72 11.46
C TYR A 37 -8.68 1.16 11.89
N GLY A 38 -7.81 1.98 12.45
CA GLY A 38 -6.47 1.58 12.89
C GLY A 38 -5.36 1.80 11.87
N MET A 39 -5.70 1.88 10.59
CA MET A 39 -4.75 2.14 9.50
C MET A 39 -5.53 2.56 8.26
N VAL A 40 -4.89 3.29 7.36
CA VAL A 40 -5.50 3.74 6.11
C VAL A 40 -4.66 3.21 4.94
N TYR A 41 -5.31 2.56 3.97
CA TYR A 41 -4.65 2.12 2.74
C TYR A 41 -4.65 3.28 1.74
N VAL A 42 -3.48 3.70 1.33
CA VAL A 42 -3.33 4.87 0.46
C VAL A 42 -2.76 4.47 -0.90
N MET A 43 -3.54 4.71 -1.96
CA MET A 43 -3.05 4.61 -3.33
C MET A 43 -2.57 6.01 -3.74
N ASP A 44 -1.28 6.14 -3.96
CA ASP A 44 -0.68 7.42 -4.35
C ASP A 44 -0.70 7.55 -5.87
N VAL A 45 -1.56 8.44 -6.38
CA VAL A 45 -1.76 8.63 -7.81
C VAL A 45 -0.50 9.13 -8.52
N ASP A 46 0.24 10.04 -7.89
CA ASP A 46 1.47 10.58 -8.47
C ASP A 46 2.59 9.54 -8.44
N GLY A 47 2.60 8.66 -7.45
CA GLY A 47 3.49 7.50 -7.44
C GLY A 47 3.24 6.60 -8.64
N TYR A 48 1.99 6.25 -8.88
CA TYR A 48 1.59 5.42 -10.03
C TYR A 48 1.92 6.06 -11.38
N LYS A 49 1.60 7.34 -11.54
CA LYS A 49 1.73 8.01 -12.83
C LYS A 49 3.15 8.44 -13.17
N LYS A 50 3.91 8.90 -12.20
CA LYS A 50 5.22 9.53 -12.47
C LYS A 50 6.32 9.19 -11.48
N ASN A 51 6.12 8.11 -10.70
CA ASN A 51 7.10 7.66 -9.70
C ASN A 51 7.52 8.78 -8.73
N SER A 52 6.57 9.62 -8.35
CA SER A 52 6.83 10.73 -7.44
C SER A 52 5.73 10.80 -6.38
N PRO A 53 5.74 9.88 -5.40
CA PRO A 53 4.73 9.86 -4.35
C PRO A 53 4.80 11.12 -3.48
N ASN A 54 3.68 11.45 -2.85
CA ASN A 54 3.51 12.69 -2.10
C ASN A 54 4.06 12.58 -0.67
N LEU A 55 5.34 12.29 -0.53
CA LEU A 55 5.99 12.03 0.77
C LEU A 55 5.88 13.20 1.74
N SER A 56 5.99 14.43 1.24
CA SER A 56 5.86 15.64 2.08
C SER A 56 4.49 15.74 2.72
N PHE A 57 3.45 15.33 2.00
CA PHE A 57 2.09 15.31 2.53
C PHE A 57 1.97 14.31 3.68
N TYR A 58 2.49 13.10 3.50
CA TYR A 58 2.38 12.03 4.51
C TYR A 58 3.13 12.35 5.80
N LYS A 59 4.19 13.16 5.75
CA LYS A 59 4.91 13.59 6.96
C LYS A 59 4.04 14.38 7.93
N LYS A 60 2.95 14.97 7.43
CA LYS A 60 2.02 15.77 8.22
C LYS A 60 0.83 14.95 8.73
N VAL A 61 0.77 13.67 8.41
CA VAL A 61 -0.32 12.77 8.78
C VAL A 61 0.14 11.90 9.95
N ASP A 62 -0.69 11.81 10.98
CA ASP A 62 -0.39 11.01 12.18
C ASP A 62 -0.88 9.57 12.08
N ALA A 63 -1.85 9.30 11.22
CA ALA A 63 -2.41 7.97 11.06
C ALA A 63 -1.39 6.97 10.51
N PRO A 64 -1.41 5.70 10.97
CA PRO A 64 -0.66 4.65 10.31
C PRO A 64 -1.13 4.48 8.88
N ILE A 65 -0.19 4.41 7.94
CA ILE A 65 -0.48 4.31 6.50
C ILE A 65 0.10 3.02 5.92
N TRP A 66 -0.72 2.34 5.14
CA TRP A 66 -0.30 1.29 4.25
C TRP A 66 -0.18 1.91 2.85
N ILE A 67 1.05 2.10 2.37
CA ILE A 67 1.28 2.83 1.13
C ILE A 67 1.29 1.91 -0.09
N ASP A 68 0.64 2.35 -1.15
CA ASP A 68 0.60 1.71 -2.45
C ASP A 68 0.88 2.79 -3.49
N SER A 69 2.16 2.93 -3.87
CA SER A 69 2.62 4.00 -4.76
C SER A 69 3.28 3.50 -6.03
N PHE A 70 3.32 2.20 -6.25
CA PHE A 70 3.95 1.56 -7.41
C PHE A 70 5.43 1.93 -7.55
N PRO A 71 6.28 1.66 -6.54
CA PRO A 71 7.72 1.92 -6.66
C PRO A 71 8.33 1.01 -7.74
N ARG A 72 9.32 1.53 -8.50
CA ARG A 72 9.94 0.83 -9.63
C ARG A 72 11.28 0.21 -9.25
N TYR A 73 12.01 0.85 -8.36
CA TYR A 73 13.40 0.51 -8.03
C TYR A 73 13.58 0.36 -6.52
N VAL A 74 14.69 -0.25 -6.13
CA VAL A 74 15.03 -0.43 -4.71
C VAL A 74 15.07 0.91 -3.98
N GLU A 75 15.64 1.94 -4.61
CA GLU A 75 15.75 3.28 -4.02
C GLU A 75 14.38 3.87 -3.70
N ASP A 76 13.40 3.65 -4.56
CA ASP A 76 12.01 4.11 -4.33
C ASP A 76 11.43 3.47 -3.08
N VAL A 77 11.68 2.18 -2.90
CA VAL A 77 11.21 1.45 -1.71
C VAL A 77 11.89 1.97 -0.45
N MET A 78 13.19 2.25 -0.52
CA MET A 78 13.94 2.79 0.61
C MET A 78 13.42 4.16 1.03
N ASP A 79 13.02 4.99 0.08
CA ASP A 79 12.40 6.29 0.37
C ASP A 79 11.09 6.10 1.15
N LEU A 80 10.30 5.08 0.80
CA LEU A 80 9.08 4.75 1.54
C LEU A 80 9.39 4.25 2.95
N VAL A 81 10.41 3.40 3.10
CA VAL A 81 10.82 2.88 4.40
C VAL A 81 11.25 4.02 5.33
N ILE A 82 12.07 4.94 4.82
CA ILE A 82 12.54 6.11 5.57
C ILE A 82 11.37 7.01 5.97
N SER A 83 10.33 7.07 5.16
CA SER A 83 9.14 7.89 5.43
C SER A 83 8.27 7.32 6.55
N GLY A 84 8.51 6.09 6.99
CA GLY A 84 7.85 5.54 8.18
C GLY A 84 6.48 4.89 7.95
N PHE A 85 6.20 4.43 6.75
CA PHE A 85 4.94 3.72 6.49
C PHE A 85 4.88 2.38 7.24
N GLU A 86 3.69 2.04 7.73
CA GLU A 86 3.45 0.78 8.46
C GLU A 86 3.55 -0.45 7.55
N ARG A 87 3.01 -0.33 6.33
CA ARG A 87 2.99 -1.41 5.33
C ARG A 87 3.20 -0.82 3.95
N ILE A 88 3.79 -1.63 3.06
CA ILE A 88 4.07 -1.24 1.68
C ILE A 88 3.57 -2.35 0.76
N THR A 89 2.85 -1.98 -0.31
CA THR A 89 2.52 -2.88 -1.41
C THR A 89 3.51 -2.68 -2.55
N LEU A 90 4.05 -3.77 -3.08
CA LEU A 90 4.95 -3.76 -4.23
C LEU A 90 4.30 -4.50 -5.40
N TRP A 91 4.10 -3.79 -6.51
CA TRP A 91 3.55 -4.36 -7.74
C TRP A 91 4.65 -4.55 -8.78
N ASP A 92 4.64 -5.71 -9.46
CA ASP A 92 5.50 -5.98 -10.63
C ASP A 92 6.99 -5.72 -10.42
N MET A 93 7.47 -5.88 -9.18
CA MET A 93 8.87 -5.68 -8.83
C MET A 93 9.72 -6.85 -9.31
N LYS A 94 10.87 -6.56 -9.92
CA LYS A 94 11.82 -7.59 -10.34
C LYS A 94 12.32 -8.40 -9.15
N GLU A 95 12.48 -9.70 -9.33
CA GLU A 95 12.90 -10.59 -8.24
C GLU A 95 14.27 -10.22 -7.66
N GLU A 96 15.20 -9.78 -8.50
CA GLU A 96 16.51 -9.33 -8.01
C GLU A 96 16.38 -8.14 -7.06
N TYR A 97 15.41 -7.25 -7.28
CA TYR A 97 15.14 -6.13 -6.38
C TYR A 97 14.44 -6.61 -5.10
N LEU A 98 13.56 -7.59 -5.20
CA LEU A 98 12.87 -8.15 -4.03
C LEU A 98 13.88 -8.76 -3.05
N ALA A 99 14.88 -9.49 -3.55
CA ALA A 99 15.93 -10.07 -2.72
C ALA A 99 16.70 -8.98 -1.97
N GLU A 100 17.06 -7.90 -2.67
CA GLU A 100 17.79 -6.78 -2.08
C GLU A 100 16.95 -6.03 -1.05
N ILE A 101 15.69 -5.76 -1.36
CA ILE A 101 14.75 -5.07 -0.46
C ILE A 101 14.60 -5.84 0.86
N LYS A 102 14.47 -7.17 0.78
CA LYS A 102 14.31 -8.01 1.96
C LYS A 102 15.50 -7.92 2.91
N GLU A 103 16.70 -7.81 2.36
CA GLU A 103 17.91 -7.66 3.17
C GLU A 103 18.03 -6.28 3.82
N MET A 104 17.42 -5.25 3.21
CA MET A 104 17.60 -3.86 3.61
C MET A 104 16.57 -3.31 4.59
N CYS A 105 15.43 -3.98 4.77
CA CYS A 105 14.38 -3.44 5.64
C CYS A 105 13.53 -4.53 6.30
N GLU A 106 12.89 -4.16 7.40
CA GLU A 106 12.00 -5.05 8.17
C GLU A 106 10.54 -4.62 8.11
N VAL A 107 10.20 -3.63 7.27
CA VAL A 107 8.83 -3.17 7.10
C VAL A 107 7.96 -4.28 6.55
N GLU A 108 6.70 -4.33 6.96
CA GLU A 108 5.74 -5.30 6.43
C GLU A 108 5.44 -5.01 4.97
N ILE A 109 5.81 -5.95 4.10
CA ILE A 109 5.67 -5.81 2.65
C ILE A 109 4.72 -6.87 2.11
N PHE A 110 3.83 -6.44 1.24
CA PHE A 110 2.86 -7.29 0.54
C PHE A 110 3.15 -7.24 -0.97
N ILE A 111 3.25 -8.41 -1.57
CA ILE A 111 3.59 -8.53 -2.99
C ILE A 111 2.32 -8.60 -3.81
N GLY A 112 2.20 -7.71 -4.80
CA GLY A 112 1.14 -7.73 -5.79
C GLY A 112 1.65 -8.21 -7.14
N ASP A 113 0.78 -8.89 -7.87
CA ASP A 113 1.07 -9.38 -9.21
C ASP A 113 -0.28 -9.56 -9.92
N ASP A 114 -0.28 -9.56 -11.25
CA ASP A 114 -1.48 -9.84 -12.04
C ASP A 114 -2.03 -11.25 -11.74
N GLU A 115 -1.13 -12.18 -11.43
CA GLU A 115 -1.48 -13.53 -11.05
C GLU A 115 -1.17 -13.76 -9.56
N ALA A 116 -2.19 -14.13 -8.79
CA ALA A 116 -2.05 -14.36 -7.35
C ALA A 116 -1.03 -15.47 -7.04
N GLU A 117 -0.93 -16.50 -7.88
CA GLU A 117 0.03 -17.59 -7.69
C GLU A 117 1.47 -17.09 -7.82
N GLU A 118 1.74 -16.16 -8.75
CA GLU A 118 3.04 -15.52 -8.89
C GLU A 118 3.37 -14.63 -7.69
N ALA A 119 2.40 -13.84 -7.23
CA ALA A 119 2.57 -13.03 -6.04
C ALA A 119 2.92 -13.90 -4.84
N LYS A 120 2.20 -15.00 -4.66
CA LYS A 120 2.42 -15.96 -3.57
C LYS A 120 3.81 -16.59 -3.67
N ARG A 121 4.21 -17.04 -4.86
CA ARG A 121 5.52 -17.64 -5.08
C ARG A 121 6.64 -16.68 -4.66
N LYS A 122 6.55 -15.42 -5.11
CA LYS A 122 7.55 -14.39 -4.78
C LYS A 122 7.56 -14.08 -3.29
N ALA A 123 6.40 -13.91 -2.68
CA ALA A 123 6.31 -13.59 -1.26
C ALA A 123 6.89 -14.70 -0.39
N LEU A 124 6.59 -15.96 -0.70
CA LEU A 124 7.13 -17.11 0.02
C LEU A 124 8.64 -17.26 -0.20
N LYS A 125 9.09 -17.10 -1.45
CA LYS A 125 10.51 -17.25 -1.79
C LYS A 125 11.41 -16.27 -1.04
N TYR A 126 10.98 -15.02 -0.93
CA TYR A 126 11.78 -13.96 -0.30
C TYR A 126 11.38 -13.64 1.14
N GLY A 127 10.35 -14.31 1.66
CA GLY A 127 9.96 -14.17 3.06
C GLY A 127 9.19 -12.90 3.39
N PHE A 128 8.41 -12.38 2.43
CA PHE A 128 7.54 -11.23 2.68
C PHE A 128 6.27 -11.65 3.43
N ARG A 129 5.58 -10.68 4.01
CA ARG A 129 4.43 -10.92 4.89
C ARG A 129 3.25 -11.59 4.20
N GLY A 130 2.91 -11.13 2.99
CA GLY A 130 1.73 -11.61 2.31
C GLY A 130 1.61 -11.05 0.91
N ILE A 131 0.41 -11.16 0.36
CA ILE A 131 0.11 -10.73 -1.00
C ILE A 131 -1.07 -9.76 -1.04
N MET A 132 -1.06 -8.91 -2.08
CA MET A 132 -2.16 -8.01 -2.41
C MET A 132 -2.72 -8.41 -3.77
N MET A 133 -4.06 -8.46 -3.89
CA MET A 133 -4.74 -8.86 -5.11
C MET A 133 -5.77 -7.83 -5.53
N GLU A 134 -5.97 -7.69 -6.84
CA GLU A 134 -7.06 -6.90 -7.40
C GLU A 134 -8.24 -7.78 -7.80
N LYS A 135 -7.96 -9.02 -8.21
CA LYS A 135 -8.96 -9.98 -8.63
C LYS A 135 -9.10 -11.11 -7.62
N GLU A 136 -10.31 -11.63 -7.49
CA GLU A 136 -10.56 -12.73 -6.60
C GLU A 136 -9.95 -14.00 -7.14
N GLN A 137 -9.06 -14.61 -6.36
CA GLN A 137 -8.45 -15.90 -6.67
C GLN A 137 -8.37 -16.70 -5.39
N LYS A 138 -8.45 -18.02 -5.52
CA LYS A 138 -8.28 -18.91 -4.38
C LYS A 138 -6.83 -18.88 -3.94
N GLY A 139 -6.57 -18.25 -2.81
CA GLY A 139 -5.26 -18.26 -2.17
C GLY A 139 -5.29 -19.12 -0.93
N GLY A 140 -4.17 -19.68 -0.56
CA GLY A 140 -3.97 -20.39 0.69
C GLY A 140 -2.50 -20.44 1.02
N GLY A 141 -2.16 -20.61 2.31
CA GLY A 141 -0.79 -20.75 2.74
C GLY A 141 -0.02 -19.45 2.94
N ILE A 142 -0.65 -18.30 2.74
CA ILE A 142 -0.04 -17.00 3.03
C ILE A 142 -1.14 -15.97 3.32
N GLU A 143 -0.81 -14.95 4.11
CA GLU A 143 -1.73 -13.85 4.36
C GLU A 143 -2.03 -13.13 3.04
N ALA A 144 -3.31 -12.99 2.70
CA ALA A 144 -3.75 -12.43 1.44
C ALA A 144 -4.79 -11.33 1.66
N TRP A 145 -4.63 -10.26 0.92
CA TRP A 145 -5.52 -9.10 0.95
C TRP A 145 -6.03 -8.81 -0.46
N LYS A 146 -7.22 -8.22 -0.53
CA LYS A 146 -7.80 -7.83 -1.80
C LYS A 146 -8.24 -6.37 -1.76
N ILE A 147 -8.00 -5.67 -2.87
CA ILE A 147 -8.48 -4.31 -3.07
C ILE A 147 -9.90 -4.37 -3.65
N TYR A 148 -10.84 -3.76 -2.93
CA TYR A 148 -12.23 -3.55 -3.39
C TYR A 148 -12.38 -2.08 -3.74
N GLU A 149 -11.92 -1.72 -4.92
CA GLU A 149 -11.81 -0.32 -5.33
C GLU A 149 -13.16 0.39 -5.35
N ASP A 150 -14.21 -0.29 -5.83
CA ASP A 150 -15.57 0.27 -5.87
C ASP A 150 -16.15 0.51 -4.49
N GLU A 151 -15.71 -0.23 -3.50
CA GLU A 151 -16.15 -0.09 -2.11
C GLU A 151 -15.21 0.78 -1.28
N TRP A 152 -14.10 1.19 -1.86
CA TRP A 152 -13.05 1.98 -1.19
C TRP A 152 -12.54 1.31 0.10
N MET A 153 -12.28 0.02 0.00
CA MET A 153 -11.76 -0.80 1.10
C MET A 153 -10.70 -1.76 0.61
N VAL A 154 -9.83 -2.18 1.52
CA VAL A 154 -9.00 -3.38 1.35
C VAL A 154 -9.39 -4.34 2.46
N ARG A 155 -9.51 -5.63 2.14
CA ARG A 155 -9.94 -6.65 3.11
C ARG A 155 -9.04 -7.86 3.06
N ARG A 156 -8.78 -8.41 4.24
CA ARG A 156 -8.05 -9.66 4.35
C ARG A 156 -8.95 -10.82 3.93
N LEU A 157 -8.41 -11.71 3.11
CA LEU A 157 -9.09 -12.94 2.69
C LEU A 157 -8.74 -14.06 3.67
N GLU A 158 -9.69 -14.94 3.89
CA GLU A 158 -9.51 -16.11 4.73
C GLU A 158 -9.05 -17.33 3.94
#